data_0cd5c01d6db97955e56e28fd3a6b4a32
#
_entry.id   0cd5c01d6db97955e56e28fd3a6b4a32
#
_cell.length_a   1.000
_cell.length_b   1.000
_cell.length_c   1.000
_cell.angle_alpha   90.00
_cell.angle_beta   90.00
_cell.angle_gamma   90.00
#
_symmetry.space_group_name_H-M   'P 1'
#
loop_
_entity.id
_entity.type
_entity.pdbx_description
1 polymer ?
#
loop_
_entity_poly.entity_id
_entity_poly.type
_entity_poly.pdbx_seq_one_letter_code
_entity_poly.pdbx_strand_id
1 'polypeptide(L)'
;RTSANGTPTTYEAFVRPDALHTSYVVGVVWMDPKLLRAQLYSGSSVPGGGPYPFTAPISAAASTTLVDAFNAGFRMPDANGGYYTNNKAIVPLRNGAASAVVYKDGSMTVAKWGRDVKMTNQIASVRQNLDLIVDKGAAVPGLTNANVMHWGKTLGGSFNVWRSGLGVTSSGALVYVGGPSLSISDLANVLVRAGAVQAMELDINTDWVQFSTFTGPLKTAINGGNGLSLLNGMAGSPGRYFGSWWTRDFYTMSLRPSATTPSGG
;
A
#
# COMPACT_ATOMS: atom_id res chain seq x y z
N ARG A 1 -13.41 5.08 -8.39
CA ARG A 1 -13.95 6.38 -8.81
C ARG A 1 -13.08 7.00 -9.91
N THR A 2 -13.66 7.81 -10.78
CA THR A 2 -12.95 8.63 -11.76
C THR A 2 -12.75 10.05 -11.26
N SER A 3 -11.88 10.82 -11.92
CA SER A 3 -11.81 12.27 -11.75
C SER A 3 -13.14 12.94 -12.16
N ALA A 4 -13.30 14.24 -11.86
CA ALA A 4 -14.49 15.00 -12.26
C ALA A 4 -14.70 15.05 -13.79
N ASN A 5 -13.62 14.88 -14.57
CA ASN A 5 -13.66 14.83 -16.03
C ASN A 5 -13.84 13.39 -16.59
N GLY A 6 -14.13 12.41 -15.75
CA GLY A 6 -14.31 11.02 -16.17
C GLY A 6 -13.00 10.24 -16.40
N THR A 7 -11.83 10.85 -16.18
CA THR A 7 -10.55 10.15 -16.34
C THR A 7 -10.39 9.07 -15.25
N PRO A 8 -10.08 7.81 -15.62
CA PRO A 8 -9.79 6.78 -14.66
C PRO A 8 -8.58 7.16 -13.80
N THR A 9 -8.66 6.91 -12.50
CA THR A 9 -7.61 7.22 -11.53
C THR A 9 -6.78 6.02 -11.14
N THR A 10 -7.36 4.84 -11.33
CA THR A 10 -6.81 3.53 -10.96
C THR A 10 -7.08 2.55 -12.09
N TYR A 11 -6.10 1.69 -12.39
CA TYR A 11 -6.20 0.63 -13.38
C TYR A 11 -5.87 -0.69 -12.72
N GLU A 12 -6.68 -1.71 -12.98
CA GLU A 12 -6.52 -3.05 -12.45
C GLU A 12 -6.14 -4.02 -13.57
N ALA A 13 -5.24 -4.94 -13.26
CA ALA A 13 -4.89 -6.06 -14.13
C ALA A 13 -4.77 -7.34 -13.29
N PHE A 14 -5.04 -8.47 -13.94
CA PHE A 14 -4.97 -9.78 -13.31
C PHE A 14 -3.98 -10.64 -14.07
N VAL A 15 -2.97 -11.14 -13.37
CA VAL A 15 -1.85 -11.86 -13.98
C VAL A 15 -1.61 -13.20 -13.29
N ARG A 16 -0.88 -14.10 -13.95
CA ARG A 16 -0.35 -15.30 -13.31
C ARG A 16 0.96 -14.97 -12.61
N PRO A 17 1.21 -15.49 -11.39
CA PRO A 17 2.44 -15.19 -10.66
C PRO A 17 3.68 -15.61 -11.45
N ASP A 18 3.68 -16.83 -11.97
CA ASP A 18 4.74 -17.44 -12.76
C ASP A 18 4.20 -18.48 -13.75
N ALA A 19 5.09 -19.19 -14.45
CA ALA A 19 4.75 -20.20 -15.44
C ALA A 19 4.29 -21.53 -14.82
N LEU A 20 4.59 -21.79 -13.56
CA LEU A 20 4.26 -23.05 -12.86
C LEU A 20 2.94 -22.95 -12.08
N HIS A 21 2.63 -21.79 -11.53
CA HIS A 21 1.44 -21.57 -10.70
C HIS A 21 0.31 -20.91 -11.49
N THR A 22 -0.03 -21.48 -12.64
CA THR A 22 -1.00 -20.90 -13.60
C THR A 22 -2.45 -20.94 -13.15
N SER A 23 -2.80 -21.68 -12.10
CA SER A 23 -4.14 -21.69 -11.50
C SER A 23 -4.40 -20.50 -10.57
N TYR A 24 -3.36 -19.83 -10.08
CA TYR A 24 -3.50 -18.67 -9.20
C TYR A 24 -3.57 -17.37 -9.98
N VAL A 25 -4.32 -16.41 -9.45
CA VAL A 25 -4.46 -15.06 -9.99
C VAL A 25 -3.91 -14.06 -9.00
N VAL A 26 -3.09 -13.14 -9.48
CA VAL A 26 -2.53 -12.02 -8.73
C VAL A 26 -3.13 -10.73 -9.28
N GLY A 27 -3.63 -9.88 -8.40
CA GLY A 27 -4.12 -8.56 -8.74
C GLY A 27 -2.97 -7.55 -8.77
N VAL A 28 -2.96 -6.73 -9.79
CA VAL A 28 -2.03 -5.60 -9.98
C VAL A 28 -2.86 -4.34 -10.10
N VAL A 29 -2.52 -3.32 -9.33
CA VAL A 29 -3.21 -2.03 -9.38
C VAL A 29 -2.21 -0.92 -9.64
N TRP A 30 -2.45 -0.14 -10.67
CA TRP A 30 -1.69 1.05 -11.01
C TRP A 30 -2.51 2.29 -10.64
N MET A 31 -1.92 3.24 -9.88
CA MET A 31 -2.59 4.40 -9.32
C MET A 31 -1.93 5.69 -9.84
N ASP A 32 -2.74 6.60 -10.41
CA ASP A 32 -2.25 7.84 -11.03
C ASP A 32 -1.83 8.88 -9.98
N PRO A 33 -0.54 9.23 -9.87
CA PRO A 33 -0.05 10.19 -8.87
C PRO A 33 -0.49 11.64 -9.15
N LYS A 34 -0.94 11.93 -10.38
CA LYS A 34 -1.45 13.27 -10.75
C LYS A 34 -2.89 13.47 -10.29
N LEU A 35 -3.66 12.41 -10.20
CA LEU A 35 -5.08 12.45 -9.83
C LEU A 35 -5.32 12.04 -8.38
N LEU A 36 -4.41 11.25 -7.78
CA LEU A 36 -4.56 10.69 -6.45
C LEU A 36 -3.55 11.27 -5.45
N ARG A 37 -3.96 11.29 -4.20
CA ARG A 37 -3.13 11.59 -3.04
C ARG A 37 -3.26 10.49 -2.00
N ALA A 38 -2.15 10.13 -1.38
CA ALA A 38 -2.05 9.11 -0.35
C ALA A 38 -2.22 9.70 1.06
N GLN A 39 -2.75 8.88 1.98
CA GLN A 39 -2.74 9.13 3.42
C GLN A 39 -2.51 7.82 4.16
N LEU A 40 -1.57 7.83 5.13
CA LEU A 40 -1.39 6.73 6.07
C LEU A 40 -2.37 6.86 7.23
N TYR A 41 -3.14 5.81 7.48
CA TYR A 41 -4.02 5.66 8.64
C TYR A 41 -3.36 4.73 9.65
N SER A 42 -3.23 5.18 10.89
CA SER A 42 -2.66 4.39 11.99
C SER A 42 -3.72 3.52 12.65
N GLY A 43 -3.35 2.31 13.03
CA GLY A 43 -4.21 1.42 13.80
C GLY A 43 -3.90 1.45 15.31
N SER A 44 -4.75 0.81 16.09
CA SER A 44 -4.61 0.76 17.55
C SER A 44 -3.39 -0.04 18.03
N SER A 45 -2.96 -1.03 17.24
CA SER A 45 -1.79 -1.88 17.54
C SER A 45 -0.61 -1.60 16.63
N VAL A 46 -0.83 -1.01 15.47
CA VAL A 46 0.23 -0.64 14.53
C VAL A 46 0.08 0.83 14.16
N PRO A 47 0.95 1.70 14.63
CA PRO A 47 2.19 1.43 15.37
C PRO A 47 2.01 1.16 16.86
N GLY A 48 0.78 1.24 17.40
CA GLY A 48 0.49 1.28 18.83
C GLY A 48 0.51 2.71 19.37
N GLY A 49 -0.01 2.91 20.57
CA GLY A 49 -0.20 4.24 21.14
C GLY A 49 -1.39 4.98 20.51
N GLY A 50 -1.31 6.25 20.39
CA GLY A 50 -2.40 7.11 19.90
C GLY A 50 -2.98 7.98 21.01
N PRO A 51 -4.04 8.75 20.74
CA PRO A 51 -4.77 8.80 19.46
C PRO A 51 -3.98 9.45 18.32
N TYR A 52 -4.36 9.12 17.07
CA TYR A 52 -3.75 9.65 15.85
C TYR A 52 -4.79 10.46 15.06
N PRO A 53 -4.36 11.52 14.30
CA PRO A 53 -5.26 12.32 13.48
C PRO A 53 -5.97 11.50 12.38
N PHE A 54 -5.25 10.50 11.83
CA PHE A 54 -5.78 9.59 10.81
C PHE A 54 -5.79 8.17 11.37
N THR A 55 -6.99 7.67 11.59
CA THR A 55 -7.27 6.31 12.10
C THR A 55 -8.66 5.88 11.63
N ALA A 56 -8.95 4.59 11.59
CA ALA A 56 -10.31 4.11 11.30
C ALA A 56 -11.26 4.45 12.47
N PRO A 57 -12.53 4.72 12.19
CA PRO A 57 -13.18 4.71 10.88
C PRO A 57 -12.79 5.88 9.98
N ILE A 58 -12.74 5.65 8.66
CA ILE A 58 -12.65 6.75 7.70
C ILE A 58 -13.87 7.62 7.87
N SER A 59 -13.66 8.92 8.12
CA SER A 59 -14.76 9.86 8.34
C SER A 59 -15.59 10.06 7.08
N ALA A 60 -16.87 10.45 7.25
CA ALA A 60 -17.74 10.78 6.12
C ALA A 60 -17.12 11.84 5.21
N ALA A 61 -16.48 12.86 5.78
CA ALA A 61 -15.81 13.91 5.00
C ALA A 61 -14.64 13.35 4.18
N ALA A 62 -13.77 12.52 4.76
CA ALA A 62 -12.64 11.90 4.05
C ALA A 62 -13.11 10.94 2.95
N SER A 63 -14.25 10.26 3.16
CA SER A 63 -14.80 9.30 2.21
C SER A 63 -15.36 9.93 0.93
N THR A 64 -15.64 11.23 0.92
CA THR A 64 -16.20 11.94 -0.26
C THR A 64 -15.28 11.90 -1.49
N THR A 65 -13.98 11.78 -1.28
CA THR A 65 -12.96 11.71 -2.34
C THR A 65 -12.19 10.39 -2.37
N LEU A 66 -12.51 9.45 -1.48
CA LEU A 66 -11.84 8.16 -1.38
C LEU A 66 -12.00 7.36 -2.67
N VAL A 67 -10.92 6.80 -3.17
CA VAL A 67 -10.87 5.92 -4.36
C VAL A 67 -10.46 4.52 -3.95
N ASP A 68 -9.32 4.37 -3.27
CA ASP A 68 -8.79 3.07 -2.88
C ASP A 68 -8.36 3.06 -1.42
N ALA A 69 -8.33 1.88 -0.81
CA ALA A 69 -7.68 1.64 0.47
C ALA A 69 -7.00 0.25 0.47
N PHE A 70 -5.81 0.17 1.05
CA PHE A 70 -5.04 -1.07 1.09
C PHE A 70 -4.18 -1.19 2.34
N ASN A 71 -3.81 -2.42 2.68
CA ASN A 71 -3.01 -2.70 3.86
C ASN A 71 -1.64 -2.02 3.81
N ALA A 72 -1.15 -1.65 4.98
CA ALA A 72 0.26 -1.29 5.17
C ALA A 72 1.11 -2.54 5.51
N GLY A 73 2.17 -2.37 6.29
CA GLY A 73 3.16 -3.43 6.51
C GLY A 73 2.87 -4.37 7.69
N PHE A 74 3.88 -5.13 8.09
CA PHE A 74 3.85 -6.05 9.22
C PHE A 74 3.60 -5.32 10.54
N ARG A 75 3.31 -6.10 11.60
CA ARG A 75 3.37 -5.55 12.96
C ARG A 75 4.76 -4.99 13.23
N MET A 76 4.84 -3.93 14.05
CA MET A 76 6.12 -3.24 14.28
C MET A 76 7.25 -4.16 14.73
N PRO A 77 7.04 -5.16 15.64
CA PRO A 77 8.10 -6.10 16.01
C PRO A 77 8.65 -6.92 14.84
N ASP A 78 7.83 -7.17 13.81
CA ASP A 78 8.19 -8.02 12.67
C ASP A 78 8.66 -7.19 11.46
N ALA A 79 8.37 -5.87 11.45
CA ALA A 79 8.63 -4.98 10.32
C ALA A 79 10.12 -4.63 10.14
N ASN A 80 10.96 -4.87 11.14
CA ASN A 80 12.36 -4.45 11.14
C ASN A 80 12.56 -3.03 10.62
N GLY A 81 11.73 -2.10 11.06
CA GLY A 81 11.70 -0.72 10.59
C GLY A 81 10.88 0.19 11.48
N GLY A 82 10.88 1.48 11.19
CA GLY A 82 10.25 2.52 11.97
C GLY A 82 8.90 2.99 11.47
N TYR A 83 8.33 3.92 12.22
CA TYR A 83 7.05 4.55 11.94
C TYR A 83 7.09 6.03 12.32
N TYR A 84 6.83 6.90 11.36
CA TYR A 84 6.76 8.35 11.56
C TYR A 84 5.39 8.86 11.10
N THR A 85 4.72 9.59 11.95
CA THR A 85 3.46 10.27 11.65
C THR A 85 3.24 11.42 12.63
N ASN A 86 2.39 12.37 12.27
CA ASN A 86 2.06 13.52 13.13
C ASN A 86 3.33 14.25 13.66
N ASN A 87 4.28 14.48 12.78
CA ASN A 87 5.59 15.11 13.07
C ASN A 87 6.42 14.41 14.18
N LYS A 88 6.16 13.11 14.42
CA LYS A 88 6.82 12.35 15.47
C LYS A 88 7.22 10.95 14.98
N ALA A 89 8.45 10.54 15.31
CA ALA A 89 8.85 9.15 15.17
C ALA A 89 8.25 8.35 16.35
N ILE A 90 7.20 7.58 16.05
CA ILE A 90 6.55 6.68 17.03
C ILE A 90 7.46 5.47 17.29
N VAL A 91 8.04 4.95 16.21
CA VAL A 91 9.11 3.96 16.25
C VAL A 91 10.28 4.54 15.44
N PRO A 92 11.51 4.50 15.96
CA PRO A 92 12.68 5.08 15.29
C PRO A 92 12.85 4.56 13.86
N LEU A 93 13.12 5.45 12.90
CA LEU A 93 13.37 5.07 11.52
C LEU A 93 14.76 4.43 11.37
N ARG A 94 14.82 3.32 10.64
CA ARG A 94 16.04 2.57 10.35
C ARG A 94 16.62 2.97 8.99
N ASN A 95 17.89 3.31 8.94
CA ASN A 95 18.61 3.49 7.68
C ASN A 95 18.69 2.15 6.92
N GLY A 96 18.52 2.22 5.61
CA GLY A 96 18.52 1.04 4.74
C GLY A 96 17.15 0.34 4.60
N ALA A 97 16.19 0.62 5.50
CA ALA A 97 14.87 0.01 5.41
C ALA A 97 14.09 0.48 4.17
N ALA A 98 13.30 -0.44 3.61
CA ALA A 98 12.28 -0.09 2.63
C ALA A 98 11.21 0.77 3.30
N SER A 99 10.88 1.89 2.67
CA SER A 99 10.07 2.94 3.27
C SER A 99 9.01 3.43 2.28
N ALA A 100 7.76 3.30 2.68
CA ALA A 100 6.65 4.01 2.04
C ALA A 100 6.56 5.40 2.67
N VAL A 101 6.83 6.42 1.89
CA VAL A 101 6.94 7.82 2.33
C VAL A 101 5.80 8.62 1.72
N VAL A 102 4.96 9.21 2.56
CA VAL A 102 3.89 10.13 2.15
C VAL A 102 4.33 11.55 2.47
N TYR A 103 4.22 12.43 1.49
CA TYR A 103 4.52 13.84 1.63
C TYR A 103 3.27 14.66 1.99
N LYS A 104 3.45 15.89 2.47
CA LYS A 104 2.37 16.79 2.88
C LYS A 104 1.44 17.20 1.73
N ASP A 105 1.92 17.18 0.50
CA ASP A 105 1.11 17.38 -0.71
C ASP A 105 0.30 16.14 -1.11
N GLY A 106 0.44 15.04 -0.38
CA GLY A 106 -0.21 13.76 -0.62
C GLY A 106 0.48 12.91 -1.70
N SER A 107 1.62 13.32 -2.24
CA SER A 107 2.43 12.43 -3.06
C SER A 107 3.01 11.30 -2.20
N MET A 108 3.29 10.17 -2.82
CA MET A 108 3.82 9.00 -2.14
C MET A 108 4.91 8.34 -2.98
N THR A 109 5.92 7.80 -2.31
CA THR A 109 6.98 7.03 -2.96
C THR A 109 7.38 5.82 -2.11
N VAL A 110 8.05 4.86 -2.73
CA VAL A 110 8.76 3.77 -2.07
C VAL A 110 10.25 4.00 -2.27
N ALA A 111 11.04 3.92 -1.20
CA ALA A 111 12.45 4.28 -1.24
C ALA A 111 13.27 3.55 -0.18
N LYS A 112 14.57 3.44 -0.36
CA LYS A 112 15.51 3.00 0.67
C LYS A 112 15.87 4.19 1.56
N TRP A 113 15.45 4.14 2.83
CA TRP A 113 15.67 5.23 3.77
C TRP A 113 17.16 5.52 4.02
N GLY A 114 17.51 6.79 4.08
CA GLY A 114 18.89 7.25 4.26
C GLY A 114 19.72 7.29 3.00
N ARG A 115 19.38 6.50 1.96
CA ARG A 115 20.01 6.52 0.63
C ARG A 115 19.25 7.43 -0.33
N ASP A 116 17.96 7.10 -0.56
CA ASP A 116 17.15 7.75 -1.59
C ASP A 116 16.31 8.90 -1.03
N VAL A 117 15.83 8.73 0.20
CA VAL A 117 15.04 9.72 0.93
C VAL A 117 15.60 9.89 2.33
N LYS A 118 15.64 11.13 2.81
CA LYS A 118 15.99 11.52 4.18
C LYS A 118 14.88 12.37 4.76
N MET A 119 14.83 12.49 6.10
CA MET A 119 13.84 13.32 6.76
C MET A 119 13.90 14.77 6.27
N THR A 120 12.74 15.31 5.91
CA THR A 120 12.52 16.72 5.58
C THR A 120 11.21 17.19 6.19
N ASN A 121 11.00 18.49 6.25
CA ASN A 121 9.76 19.10 6.72
C ASN A 121 8.56 18.87 5.77
N GLN A 122 8.78 18.33 4.57
CA GLN A 122 7.74 17.98 3.61
C GLN A 122 7.15 16.57 3.85
N ILE A 123 7.78 15.76 4.67
CA ILE A 123 7.30 14.40 4.96
C ILE A 123 6.16 14.48 5.97
N ALA A 124 5.03 13.87 5.61
CA ALA A 124 3.85 13.71 6.46
C ALA A 124 3.90 12.41 7.27
N SER A 125 4.28 11.31 6.62
CA SER A 125 4.44 10.02 7.28
C SER A 125 5.46 9.12 6.57
N VAL A 126 6.05 8.20 7.34
CA VAL A 126 6.94 7.14 6.86
C VAL A 126 6.55 5.84 7.54
N ARG A 127 6.30 4.81 6.75
CA ARG A 127 6.06 3.45 7.21
C ARG A 127 7.13 2.54 6.61
N GLN A 128 8.01 2.04 7.46
CA GLN A 128 9.06 1.13 7.04
C GLN A 128 8.64 -0.33 7.19
N ASN A 129 9.08 -1.17 6.28
CA ASN A 129 8.82 -2.62 6.33
C ASN A 129 9.95 -3.37 5.63
N LEU A 130 10.82 -4.02 6.41
CA LEU A 130 11.92 -4.85 5.92
C LEU A 130 12.86 -4.10 4.96
N ASP A 131 13.32 -4.77 3.90
CA ASP A 131 14.19 -4.22 2.87
C ASP A 131 13.49 -4.16 1.51
N LEU A 132 14.02 -3.37 0.56
CA LEU A 132 13.49 -3.33 -0.81
C LEU A 132 13.60 -4.70 -1.46
N ILE A 133 12.52 -5.13 -2.12
CA ILE A 133 12.50 -6.36 -2.94
C ILE A 133 12.72 -6.07 -4.43
N VAL A 134 12.51 -4.82 -4.85
CA VAL A 134 12.89 -4.29 -6.17
C VAL A 134 13.71 -3.03 -5.96
N ASP A 135 14.84 -2.93 -6.62
CA ASP A 135 15.70 -1.74 -6.64
C ASP A 135 16.22 -1.49 -8.05
N LYS A 136 16.20 -0.24 -8.50
CA LYS A 136 16.62 0.17 -9.86
C LYS A 136 15.94 -0.62 -10.99
N GLY A 137 14.68 -0.98 -10.80
CA GLY A 137 13.90 -1.70 -11.82
C GLY A 137 14.18 -3.20 -11.93
N ALA A 138 14.92 -3.77 -10.99
CA ALA A 138 15.22 -5.19 -10.94
C ALA A 138 14.91 -5.79 -9.57
N ALA A 139 14.51 -7.06 -9.54
CA ALA A 139 14.39 -7.81 -8.29
C ALA A 139 15.78 -7.90 -7.63
N VAL A 140 15.84 -7.65 -6.32
CA VAL A 140 17.14 -7.69 -5.61
C VAL A 140 17.63 -9.13 -5.48
N PRO A 141 18.94 -9.37 -5.41
CA PRO A 141 19.47 -10.73 -5.22
C PRO A 141 19.12 -11.30 -3.83
N GLY A 142 19.06 -12.63 -3.73
CA GLY A 142 18.87 -13.32 -2.45
C GLY A 142 17.43 -13.35 -1.94
N LEU A 143 16.45 -13.15 -2.80
CA LEU A 143 15.02 -13.28 -2.47
C LEU A 143 14.66 -14.76 -2.22
N THR A 144 14.92 -15.22 -1.00
CA THR A 144 14.58 -16.56 -0.54
C THR A 144 13.79 -16.49 0.76
N ASN A 145 12.82 -17.37 0.94
CA ASN A 145 12.05 -17.43 2.19
C ASN A 145 12.89 -17.87 3.41
N ALA A 146 14.11 -18.34 3.19
CA ALA A 146 15.02 -18.70 4.28
C ALA A 146 15.57 -17.46 5.02
N ASN A 147 15.61 -16.29 4.39
CA ASN A 147 16.13 -15.07 4.99
C ASN A 147 15.02 -14.21 5.62
N VAL A 148 14.45 -14.73 6.70
CA VAL A 148 13.27 -14.12 7.39
C VAL A 148 13.55 -12.70 7.93
N MET A 149 14.80 -12.34 8.21
CA MET A 149 15.16 -11.01 8.71
C MET A 149 15.01 -9.92 7.64
N HIS A 150 15.13 -10.29 6.37
CA HIS A 150 15.02 -9.38 5.23
C HIS A 150 13.66 -9.45 4.52
N TRP A 151 13.00 -10.63 4.57
CA TRP A 151 11.80 -10.90 3.76
C TRP A 151 10.59 -11.37 4.60
N GLY A 152 10.68 -11.32 5.91
CA GLY A 152 9.60 -11.72 6.81
C GLY A 152 9.48 -13.24 7.00
N LYS A 153 8.85 -13.62 8.11
CA LYS A 153 8.59 -15.02 8.49
C LYS A 153 7.15 -15.38 8.14
N THR A 154 6.99 -16.42 7.32
CA THR A 154 5.67 -16.98 7.04
C THR A 154 5.22 -17.91 8.17
N LEU A 155 3.91 -17.97 8.43
CA LEU A 155 3.34 -18.93 9.36
C LEU A 155 3.57 -20.35 8.84
N GLY A 156 4.09 -21.22 9.70
CA GLY A 156 4.40 -22.61 9.33
C GLY A 156 5.55 -22.79 8.34
N GLY A 157 6.32 -21.74 8.01
CA GLY A 157 7.43 -21.82 7.07
C GLY A 157 7.01 -22.03 5.60
N SER A 158 5.75 -21.81 5.26
CA SER A 158 5.24 -21.97 3.88
C SER A 158 5.91 -21.03 2.90
N PHE A 159 6.29 -21.53 1.72
CA PHE A 159 6.93 -20.74 0.66
C PHE A 159 5.94 -19.83 -0.06
N ASN A 160 4.83 -20.41 -0.48
CA ASN A 160 3.80 -19.75 -1.27
C ASN A 160 2.61 -19.40 -0.36
N VAL A 161 2.45 -18.11 -0.10
CA VAL A 161 1.40 -17.56 0.76
C VAL A 161 0.74 -16.36 0.11
N TRP A 162 -0.31 -15.85 0.71
CA TRP A 162 -0.80 -14.52 0.38
C TRP A 162 0.31 -13.50 0.65
N ARG A 163 0.60 -12.67 -0.35
CA ARG A 163 1.54 -11.56 -0.21
C ARG A 163 0.98 -10.31 -0.85
N SER A 164 1.39 -9.18 -0.32
CA SER A 164 1.18 -7.88 -0.96
C SER A 164 2.47 -7.08 -1.00
N GLY A 165 2.58 -6.21 -1.98
CA GLY A 165 3.71 -5.30 -2.16
C GLY A 165 3.28 -3.99 -2.78
N LEU A 166 4.09 -2.98 -2.54
CA LEU A 166 3.91 -1.63 -3.08
C LEU A 166 5.20 -1.21 -3.79
N GLY A 167 5.05 -0.73 -4.99
CA GLY A 167 6.15 -0.17 -5.79
C GLY A 167 5.84 1.22 -6.30
N VAL A 168 6.89 1.88 -6.77
CA VAL A 168 6.82 3.14 -7.51
C VAL A 168 7.48 2.97 -8.87
N THR A 169 6.84 3.49 -9.93
CA THR A 169 7.37 3.50 -11.29
C THR A 169 8.32 4.69 -11.49
N SER A 170 9.06 4.70 -12.61
CA SER A 170 9.91 5.84 -12.99
C SER A 170 9.13 7.15 -13.21
N SER A 171 7.83 7.06 -13.53
CA SER A 171 6.92 8.22 -13.67
C SER A 171 6.29 8.65 -12.35
N GLY A 172 6.58 7.98 -11.23
CA GLY A 172 6.01 8.26 -9.92
C GLY A 172 4.65 7.62 -9.65
N ALA A 173 4.12 6.82 -10.56
CA ALA A 173 2.89 6.06 -10.31
C ALA A 173 3.13 5.00 -9.23
N LEU A 174 2.12 4.76 -8.40
CA LEU A 174 2.15 3.67 -7.42
C LEU A 174 1.61 2.40 -8.04
N VAL A 175 2.24 1.28 -7.71
CA VAL A 175 1.81 -0.06 -8.12
C VAL A 175 1.63 -0.92 -6.87
N TYR A 176 0.41 -1.38 -6.64
CA TYR A 176 0.12 -2.41 -5.66
C TYR A 176 0.03 -3.77 -6.34
N VAL A 177 0.60 -4.79 -5.72
CA VAL A 177 0.45 -6.18 -6.11
C VAL A 177 -0.03 -6.97 -4.91
N GLY A 178 -1.05 -7.82 -5.10
CA GLY A 178 -1.53 -8.70 -4.05
C GLY A 178 -2.12 -9.98 -4.61
N GLY A 179 -1.87 -11.09 -3.94
CA GLY A 179 -2.44 -12.37 -4.37
C GLY A 179 -2.00 -13.57 -3.54
N PRO A 180 -2.68 -14.71 -3.75
CA PRO A 180 -2.34 -15.98 -3.13
C PRO A 180 -1.12 -16.62 -3.79
N SER A 181 -0.53 -17.56 -3.07
CA SER A 181 0.51 -18.46 -3.58
C SER A 181 1.73 -17.76 -4.19
N LEU A 182 2.14 -16.65 -3.59
CA LEU A 182 3.34 -15.91 -3.98
C LEU A 182 4.53 -16.29 -3.10
N SER A 183 5.67 -16.60 -3.71
CA SER A 183 6.96 -16.47 -3.08
C SER A 183 7.38 -15.00 -3.03
N ILE A 184 8.42 -14.68 -2.27
CA ILE A 184 8.96 -13.31 -2.25
C ILE A 184 9.54 -12.91 -3.63
N SER A 185 10.15 -13.85 -4.34
CA SER A 185 10.66 -13.63 -5.70
C SER A 185 9.54 -13.42 -6.72
N ASP A 186 8.42 -14.15 -6.61
CA ASP A 186 7.26 -13.93 -7.50
C ASP A 186 6.67 -12.56 -7.29
N LEU A 187 6.50 -12.12 -6.04
CA LEU A 187 6.02 -10.78 -5.73
C LEU A 187 6.93 -9.71 -6.36
N ALA A 188 8.25 -9.83 -6.19
CA ALA A 188 9.20 -8.89 -6.78
C ALA A 188 9.14 -8.89 -8.31
N ASN A 189 9.08 -10.07 -8.93
CA ASN A 189 9.01 -10.19 -10.39
C ASN A 189 7.71 -9.61 -10.97
N VAL A 190 6.57 -9.81 -10.31
CA VAL A 190 5.30 -9.19 -10.72
C VAL A 190 5.38 -7.67 -10.61
N LEU A 191 5.97 -7.13 -9.53
CA LEU A 191 6.17 -5.68 -9.37
C LEU A 191 7.09 -5.09 -10.45
N VAL A 192 8.18 -5.78 -10.80
CA VAL A 192 9.07 -5.38 -11.93
C VAL A 192 8.29 -5.38 -13.25
N ARG A 193 7.54 -6.45 -13.53
CA ARG A 193 6.72 -6.55 -14.76
C ARG A 193 5.63 -5.46 -14.81
N ALA A 194 5.15 -4.99 -13.66
CA ALA A 194 4.20 -3.89 -13.54
C ALA A 194 4.87 -2.49 -13.62
N GLY A 195 6.18 -2.43 -13.84
CA GLY A 195 6.94 -1.19 -14.06
C GLY A 195 7.54 -0.57 -12.81
N ALA A 196 7.54 -1.24 -11.67
CA ALA A 196 8.15 -0.72 -10.46
C ALA A 196 9.67 -0.61 -10.60
N VAL A 197 10.24 0.55 -10.26
CA VAL A 197 11.69 0.77 -10.17
C VAL A 197 12.21 0.60 -8.75
N GLN A 198 11.36 0.81 -7.75
CA GLN A 198 11.57 0.45 -6.36
C GLN A 198 10.29 -0.16 -5.80
N ALA A 199 10.41 -1.22 -5.00
CA ALA A 199 9.27 -1.84 -4.36
C ALA A 199 9.64 -2.50 -3.03
N MET A 200 8.63 -2.59 -2.16
CA MET A 200 8.69 -3.22 -0.85
C MET A 200 7.56 -4.22 -0.68
N GLU A 201 7.80 -5.24 0.14
CA GLU A 201 6.73 -6.09 0.64
C GLU A 201 5.88 -5.33 1.67
N LEU A 202 4.57 -5.57 1.70
CA LEU A 202 3.67 -5.02 2.71
C LEU A 202 3.32 -6.09 3.75
N ASP A 203 2.37 -7.00 3.45
CA ASP A 203 2.01 -8.07 4.38
C ASP A 203 1.93 -9.42 3.67
N ILE A 204 2.15 -10.50 4.44
CA ILE A 204 2.19 -11.89 3.97
C ILE A 204 1.16 -12.77 4.67
N ASN A 205 0.28 -12.18 5.45
CA ASN A 205 -0.77 -12.91 6.15
C ASN A 205 -2.09 -12.75 5.39
N THR A 206 -2.76 -13.87 5.16
CA THR A 206 -4.08 -13.95 4.49
C THR A 206 -5.09 -12.96 5.09
N ASP A 207 -5.09 -12.78 6.41
CA ASP A 207 -6.05 -11.90 7.09
C ASP A 207 -5.78 -10.40 6.83
N TRP A 208 -4.59 -10.03 6.36
CA TRP A 208 -4.16 -8.64 6.26
C TRP A 208 -3.93 -8.17 4.83
N VAL A 209 -3.60 -9.06 3.89
CA VAL A 209 -3.49 -8.71 2.47
C VAL A 209 -4.84 -8.25 1.94
N GLN A 210 -4.95 -6.96 1.65
CA GLN A 210 -6.21 -6.35 1.24
C GLN A 210 -5.98 -5.14 0.35
N PHE A 211 -6.70 -5.09 -0.76
CA PHE A 211 -6.90 -3.89 -1.56
C PHE A 211 -8.39 -3.75 -1.86
N SER A 212 -8.92 -2.56 -1.69
CA SER A 212 -10.32 -2.24 -1.97
C SER A 212 -10.42 -0.99 -2.82
N THR A 213 -11.16 -1.08 -3.91
CA THR A 213 -11.55 0.06 -4.76
C THR A 213 -12.97 0.48 -4.40
N PHE A 214 -13.23 1.77 -4.34
CA PHE A 214 -14.53 2.33 -3.99
C PHE A 214 -15.19 3.04 -5.16
N THR A 215 -16.50 2.84 -5.29
CA THR A 215 -17.36 3.45 -6.30
C THR A 215 -18.31 4.49 -5.66
N GLY A 216 -19.03 5.21 -6.48
CA GLY A 216 -20.05 6.17 -6.07
C GLY A 216 -19.80 7.59 -6.56
N PRO A 217 -20.81 8.48 -6.46
CA PRO A 217 -20.71 9.84 -6.93
C PRO A 217 -19.63 10.66 -6.21
N LEU A 218 -19.02 11.59 -6.93
CA LEU A 218 -18.08 12.55 -6.33
C LEU A 218 -18.78 13.45 -5.30
N LYS A 219 -18.01 13.88 -4.29
CA LYS A 219 -18.48 14.75 -3.20
C LYS A 219 -19.59 14.14 -2.33
N THR A 220 -19.93 12.87 -2.55
CA THR A 220 -20.87 12.13 -1.71
C THR A 220 -20.08 11.18 -0.82
N ALA A 221 -20.40 11.19 0.46
CA ALA A 221 -19.83 10.24 1.42
C ALA A 221 -20.20 8.81 1.04
N ILE A 222 -19.23 7.92 1.14
CA ILE A 222 -19.39 6.49 0.86
C ILE A 222 -19.05 5.67 2.11
N ASN A 223 -19.37 4.39 2.07
CA ASN A 223 -19.11 3.43 3.13
C ASN A 223 -18.60 2.10 2.55
N GLY A 224 -18.48 1.07 3.39
CA GLY A 224 -18.00 -0.24 2.97
C GLY A 224 -18.82 -0.92 1.89
N GLY A 225 -20.12 -0.63 1.78
CA GLY A 225 -20.99 -1.16 0.72
C GLY A 225 -20.68 -0.61 -0.68
N ASN A 226 -19.91 0.47 -0.78
CA ASN A 226 -19.43 1.01 -2.04
C ASN A 226 -18.09 0.39 -2.50
N GLY A 227 -17.50 -0.49 -1.69
CA GLY A 227 -16.18 -1.06 -1.96
C GLY A 227 -16.24 -2.43 -2.61
N LEU A 228 -15.25 -2.69 -3.46
CA LEU A 228 -14.97 -3.98 -4.08
C LEU A 228 -13.55 -4.40 -3.70
N SER A 229 -13.38 -5.65 -3.27
CA SER A 229 -12.04 -6.22 -3.07
C SER A 229 -11.40 -6.56 -4.41
N LEU A 230 -10.11 -6.31 -4.57
CA LEU A 230 -9.34 -6.63 -5.79
C LEU A 230 -9.45 -8.10 -6.18
N LEU A 231 -9.43 -9.00 -5.21
CA LEU A 231 -9.57 -10.45 -5.44
C LEU A 231 -10.59 -11.05 -4.46
N ASN A 232 -11.37 -12.03 -4.93
CA ASN A 232 -12.36 -12.77 -4.13
C ASN A 232 -11.65 -13.56 -3.06
N GLY A 233 -10.57 -13.76 -2.77
CA GLY A 233 -9.90 -14.47 -1.68
C GLY A 233 -9.33 -13.58 -0.60
N MET A 234 -9.43 -12.27 -0.74
CA MET A 234 -8.99 -11.33 0.30
C MET A 234 -9.92 -11.44 1.51
N ALA A 235 -9.37 -11.77 2.67
CA ALA A 235 -10.15 -12.08 3.88
C ALA A 235 -10.89 -10.87 4.45
N GLY A 236 -10.35 -9.68 4.24
CA GLY A 236 -10.99 -8.45 4.71
C GLY A 236 -12.07 -7.93 3.76
N SER A 237 -13.18 -7.47 4.31
CA SER A 237 -14.15 -6.70 3.52
C SER A 237 -13.74 -5.23 3.43
N PRO A 238 -14.18 -4.49 2.37
CA PRO A 238 -13.99 -3.05 2.29
C PRO A 238 -14.59 -2.28 3.48
N GLY A 239 -15.57 -2.86 4.16
CA GLY A 239 -16.21 -2.30 5.35
C GLY A 239 -15.28 -2.14 6.55
N ARG A 240 -14.17 -2.87 6.62
CA ARG A 240 -13.21 -2.78 7.74
C ARG A 240 -12.66 -1.37 7.96
N TYR A 241 -12.53 -0.59 6.92
CA TYR A 241 -12.01 0.77 6.99
C TYR A 241 -13.03 1.80 7.52
N PHE A 242 -14.31 1.43 7.59
CA PHE A 242 -15.44 2.26 8.04
C PHE A 242 -16.05 1.81 9.37
N GLY A 243 -15.51 0.78 9.98
CA GLY A 243 -15.95 0.26 11.27
C GLY A 243 -15.37 1.05 12.46
N SER A 244 -15.08 0.34 13.53
CA SER A 244 -14.40 0.90 14.70
C SER A 244 -12.91 1.12 14.43
N TRP A 245 -12.20 1.72 15.40
CA TRP A 245 -10.75 1.87 15.32
C TRP A 245 -10.06 0.52 15.08
N TRP A 246 -9.45 0.42 13.89
CA TRP A 246 -8.86 -0.82 13.40
C TRP A 246 -7.47 -1.07 14.01
N THR A 247 -7.12 -2.33 14.21
CA THR A 247 -5.86 -2.69 14.86
C THR A 247 -4.62 -2.45 14.01
N ARG A 248 -4.76 -2.57 12.66
CA ARG A 248 -3.66 -2.44 11.71
C ARG A 248 -3.69 -1.09 11.02
N ASP A 249 -2.54 -0.68 10.56
CA ASP A 249 -2.39 0.49 9.71
C ASP A 249 -2.71 0.17 8.24
N PHE A 250 -3.13 1.19 7.51
CA PHE A 250 -3.49 1.08 6.10
C PHE A 250 -3.31 2.41 5.37
N TYR A 251 -3.28 2.35 4.05
CA TYR A 251 -3.26 3.53 3.20
C TYR A 251 -4.63 3.78 2.57
N THR A 252 -4.94 5.06 2.36
CA THR A 252 -6.04 5.49 1.50
C THR A 252 -5.48 6.28 0.33
N MET A 253 -6.10 6.10 -0.84
CA MET A 253 -5.90 6.94 -2.02
C MET A 253 -7.17 7.72 -2.27
N SER A 254 -7.06 9.04 -2.28
CA SER A 254 -8.18 9.95 -2.49
C SER A 254 -7.92 10.87 -3.66
N LEU A 255 -8.98 11.36 -4.32
CA LEU A 255 -8.85 12.33 -5.41
C LEU A 255 -8.15 13.60 -4.91
N ARG A 256 -7.23 14.12 -5.70
CA ARG A 256 -6.66 15.45 -5.48
C ARG A 256 -7.72 16.52 -5.72
N PRO A 257 -7.63 17.70 -5.07
CA PRO A 257 -8.59 18.80 -5.28
C PRO A 257 -8.75 19.16 -6.77
N SER A 258 -7.68 19.21 -7.53
CA SER A 258 -7.71 19.45 -8.98
C SER A 258 -8.49 18.39 -9.78
N ALA A 259 -8.52 17.16 -9.29
CA ALA A 259 -9.25 16.05 -9.93
C ALA A 259 -10.75 16.02 -9.55
N THR A 260 -11.16 16.80 -8.56
CA THR A 260 -12.57 16.90 -8.11
C THR A 260 -13.33 18.06 -8.74
N THR A 261 -12.65 18.91 -9.53
CA THR A 261 -13.23 20.04 -10.22
C THR A 261 -13.11 19.81 -11.73
N PRO A 262 -14.20 19.97 -12.53
CA PRO A 262 -14.10 19.95 -13.97
C PRO A 262 -13.11 21.04 -14.45
N SER A 263 -12.26 20.71 -15.42
CA SER A 263 -11.53 21.75 -16.15
C SER A 263 -12.56 22.65 -16.81
N GLY A 264 -12.49 23.94 -16.49
CA GLY A 264 -13.34 24.93 -17.17
C GLY A 264 -13.19 24.79 -18.68
N GLY A 265 -14.31 24.66 -19.38
CA GLY A 265 -14.36 24.68 -20.82
C GLY A 265 -14.07 26.07 -21.36
#